data_81c62ca90d8bd16bed600e19d00b653b
#
_entry.id   81c62ca90d8bd16bed600e19d00b653b
#
_cell.length_a   1.000
_cell.length_b   1.000
_cell.length_c   1.000
_cell.angle_alpha   90.00
_cell.angle_beta   90.00
_cell.angle_gamma   90.00
#
_symmetry.space_group_name_H-M   'P 1'
#
loop_
_entity.id
_entity.type
_entity.pdbx_description
1 polymer ?
#
loop_
_entity_poly.entity_id
_entity_poly.type
_entity_poly.pdbx_seq_one_letter_code
_entity_poly.pdbx_strand_id
1 'polypeptide(L)'
;MSAAGLRPVAVIGAGLSGLSCAHALLQAGHTVHLFDKSRGPSGRMSTRRAEDAHGPWQCDHGAQYFTARDAAFRAEVARWQQADVADLWDARLASFDGSAFAPLHTPLERFVGTPRMTSPAAWLVQNLGERAGASARTQWQTTVQRLGRHTDGWAITSAEQGLHPEQYGAVVLAVPAPQAAPLLAPVSPAGAAVAASAPMRGSWAVMLRYAAPLAMPWEGVFINTGPLRWVARDSSKPGRTGPETWLLHASTEWSDAHMEDDADAVTAVLIAAFVALGAPAPLAATAHRWRYADSESPLALGSWWDASLRLGMCGDWLNGGKAEGAWLSGRALAQQVQAA
;
A
#
# COMPACT_ATOMS: atom_id res chain seq x y z
N MET A 1 9.34 -37.27 7.54
CA MET A 1 9.66 -37.14 6.11
C MET A 1 10.32 -35.77 5.93
N SER A 2 11.55 -35.74 5.46
CA SER A 2 12.34 -34.51 5.28
C SER A 2 11.67 -33.58 4.28
N ALA A 3 11.60 -32.27 4.58
CA ALA A 3 11.06 -31.21 3.71
C ALA A 3 11.96 -30.90 2.48
N ALA A 4 12.78 -31.83 2.07
CA ALA A 4 13.64 -31.74 0.90
C ALA A 4 12.82 -32.02 -0.36
N GLY A 5 12.25 -30.98 -0.98
CA GLY A 5 11.64 -31.15 -2.30
C GLY A 5 10.52 -30.19 -2.68
N LEU A 6 9.94 -29.41 -1.77
CA LEU A 6 8.92 -28.42 -2.15
C LEU A 6 9.57 -27.18 -2.75
N ARG A 7 9.24 -26.89 -4.02
CA ARG A 7 9.69 -25.64 -4.67
C ARG A 7 9.16 -24.43 -3.91
N PRO A 8 9.91 -23.32 -3.87
CA PRO A 8 9.46 -22.11 -3.19
C PRO A 8 8.17 -21.54 -3.79
N VAL A 9 7.42 -20.79 -2.98
CA VAL A 9 6.29 -19.99 -3.42
C VAL A 9 6.81 -18.61 -3.82
N ALA A 10 6.51 -18.17 -5.03
CA ALA A 10 6.79 -16.80 -5.46
C ALA A 10 5.65 -15.87 -5.01
N VAL A 11 5.96 -14.81 -4.28
CA VAL A 11 5.01 -13.74 -3.92
C VAL A 11 5.43 -12.47 -4.63
N ILE A 12 4.57 -11.96 -5.50
CA ILE A 12 4.84 -10.79 -6.33
C ILE A 12 4.07 -9.60 -5.77
N GLY A 13 4.79 -8.63 -5.21
CA GLY A 13 4.28 -7.46 -4.50
C GLY A 13 4.53 -7.53 -3.00
N ALA A 14 5.31 -6.58 -2.46
CA ALA A 14 5.65 -6.42 -1.04
C ALA A 14 4.78 -5.33 -0.36
N GLY A 15 3.54 -5.16 -0.82
CA GLY A 15 2.51 -4.46 -0.08
C GLY A 15 2.00 -5.28 1.10
N LEU A 16 1.10 -4.72 1.89
CA LEU A 16 0.62 -5.37 3.13
C LEU A 16 0.00 -6.75 2.87
N SER A 17 -0.71 -6.96 1.76
CA SER A 17 -1.28 -8.27 1.42
C SER A 17 -0.22 -9.32 1.10
N GLY A 18 0.79 -8.97 0.30
CA GLY A 18 1.90 -9.87 -0.03
C GLY A 18 2.74 -10.24 1.18
N LEU A 19 3.04 -9.26 2.05
CA LEU A 19 3.77 -9.51 3.29
C LEU A 19 2.97 -10.38 4.26
N SER A 20 1.68 -10.14 4.40
CA SER A 20 0.79 -10.96 5.22
C SER A 20 0.73 -12.41 4.73
N CYS A 21 0.61 -12.60 3.39
CA CYS A 21 0.65 -13.92 2.76
C CYS A 21 2.00 -14.61 2.98
N ALA A 22 3.11 -13.92 2.71
CA ALA A 22 4.46 -14.44 2.88
C ALA A 22 4.72 -14.92 4.31
N HIS A 23 4.34 -14.12 5.32
CA HIS A 23 4.45 -14.51 6.73
C HIS A 23 3.65 -15.77 7.05
N ALA A 24 2.41 -15.85 6.59
CA ALA A 24 1.56 -17.02 6.85
C ALA A 24 2.11 -18.30 6.18
N LEU A 25 2.65 -18.19 4.96
CA LEU A 25 3.29 -19.31 4.26
C LEU A 25 4.56 -19.78 4.96
N LEU A 26 5.41 -18.86 5.42
CA LEU A 26 6.61 -19.21 6.18
C LEU A 26 6.29 -19.87 7.52
N GLN A 27 5.26 -19.39 8.23
CA GLN A 27 4.77 -20.02 9.46
C GLN A 27 4.29 -21.46 9.23
N ALA A 28 3.80 -21.76 8.03
CA ALA A 28 3.40 -23.11 7.61
C ALA A 28 4.56 -23.95 7.05
N GLY A 29 5.79 -23.44 7.06
CA GLY A 29 6.99 -24.18 6.64
C GLY A 29 7.31 -24.09 5.14
N HIS A 30 6.62 -23.22 4.39
CA HIS A 30 6.96 -22.99 2.98
C HIS A 30 8.22 -22.13 2.84
N THR A 31 8.99 -22.35 1.79
CA THR A 31 10.01 -21.41 1.32
C THR A 31 9.34 -20.32 0.47
N VAL A 32 9.66 -19.05 0.70
CA VAL A 32 9.03 -17.91 0.03
C VAL A 32 10.08 -17.02 -0.64
N HIS A 33 9.88 -16.70 -1.91
CA HIS A 33 10.62 -15.66 -2.61
C HIS A 33 9.69 -14.49 -2.92
N LEU A 34 9.98 -13.35 -2.32
CA LEU A 34 9.21 -12.11 -2.44
C LEU A 34 9.86 -11.19 -3.47
N PHE A 35 9.07 -10.71 -4.43
CA PHE A 35 9.49 -9.80 -5.49
C PHE A 35 8.76 -8.47 -5.37
N ASP A 36 9.46 -7.35 -5.49
CA ASP A 36 8.82 -6.04 -5.63
C ASP A 36 9.62 -5.14 -6.56
N LYS A 37 8.90 -4.38 -7.39
CA LYS A 37 9.48 -3.39 -8.31
C LYS A 37 10.08 -2.18 -7.60
N SER A 38 9.68 -1.91 -6.36
CA SER A 38 10.14 -0.79 -5.54
C SER A 38 11.46 -1.09 -4.86
N ARG A 39 12.10 -0.06 -4.32
CA ARG A 39 13.32 -0.17 -3.53
C ARG A 39 13.11 -0.74 -2.12
N GLY A 40 11.87 -0.98 -1.73
CA GLY A 40 11.51 -1.47 -0.41
C GLY A 40 10.02 -1.76 -0.29
N PRO A 41 9.58 -2.32 0.85
CA PRO A 41 8.21 -2.74 1.05
C PRO A 41 7.26 -1.57 1.25
N SER A 42 5.99 -1.88 1.37
CA SER A 42 4.84 -1.11 1.84
C SER A 42 3.78 -0.77 0.78
N GLY A 43 4.14 -0.75 -0.51
CA GLY A 43 3.18 -0.41 -1.55
C GLY A 43 2.50 0.95 -1.30
N ARG A 44 1.18 0.96 -1.14
CA ARG A 44 0.39 2.18 -0.89
C ARG A 44 0.46 2.72 0.56
N MET A 45 1.05 2.01 1.50
CA MET A 45 1.39 2.51 2.83
C MET A 45 2.80 3.13 2.82
N SER A 46 3.07 4.06 1.93
CA SER A 46 4.42 4.56 1.69
C SER A 46 4.65 5.99 2.17
N THR A 47 5.89 6.25 2.55
CA THR A 47 6.42 7.56 2.91
C THR A 47 7.41 7.99 1.83
N ARG A 48 7.23 9.16 1.25
CA ARG A 48 8.16 9.75 0.29
C ARG A 48 9.21 10.58 1.01
N ARG A 49 10.45 10.40 0.60
CA ARG A 49 11.57 11.27 0.99
C ARG A 49 11.78 12.28 -0.12
N ALA A 50 12.03 13.50 0.27
CA ALA A 50 12.36 14.63 -0.60
C ALA A 50 13.51 15.43 0.01
N GLU A 51 14.13 16.27 -0.79
CA GLU A 51 15.20 17.18 -0.39
C GLU A 51 14.99 18.50 -1.11
N ASP A 52 15.25 19.60 -0.41
CA ASP A 52 15.22 20.95 -0.95
C ASP A 52 16.39 21.78 -0.39
N ALA A 53 16.42 23.09 -0.68
CA ALA A 53 17.46 23.99 -0.20
C ALA A 53 17.58 24.08 1.33
N HIS A 54 16.59 23.60 2.09
CA HIS A 54 16.55 23.59 3.54
C HIS A 54 16.83 22.20 4.13
N GLY A 55 17.26 21.23 3.30
CA GLY A 55 17.64 19.88 3.68
C GLY A 55 16.54 18.82 3.46
N PRO A 56 16.81 17.59 3.92
CA PRO A 56 15.92 16.46 3.70
C PRO A 56 14.62 16.59 4.50
N TRP A 57 13.54 16.08 3.95
CA TRP A 57 12.24 15.96 4.59
C TRP A 57 11.48 14.73 4.09
N GLN A 58 10.37 14.40 4.71
CA GLN A 58 9.55 13.26 4.33
C GLN A 58 8.07 13.52 4.64
N CYS A 59 7.20 12.82 3.93
CA CYS A 59 5.76 12.87 4.15
C CYS A 59 5.12 11.56 3.69
N ASP A 60 4.12 11.08 4.42
CA ASP A 60 3.32 9.95 4.01
C ASP A 60 2.39 10.38 2.86
N HIS A 61 2.54 9.76 1.70
CA HIS A 61 1.83 10.21 0.49
C HIS A 61 0.81 9.20 -0.06
N GLY A 62 0.71 8.04 0.57
CA GLY A 62 -0.31 7.03 0.31
C GLY A 62 -1.37 7.03 1.43
N ALA A 63 -1.60 5.88 2.04
CA ALA A 63 -2.50 5.76 3.18
C ALA A 63 -2.10 6.73 4.29
N GLN A 64 -3.08 7.47 4.82
CA GLN A 64 -2.83 8.49 5.84
C GLN A 64 -2.97 7.95 7.26
N TYR A 65 -3.81 6.98 7.40
CA TYR A 65 -4.04 6.16 8.59
C TYR A 65 -4.67 4.85 8.15
N PHE A 66 -4.77 3.92 9.06
CA PHE A 66 -5.56 2.71 8.88
C PHE A 66 -6.41 2.44 10.14
N THR A 67 -7.43 1.63 9.98
CA THR A 67 -8.33 1.21 11.05
C THR A 67 -8.27 -0.29 11.20
N ALA A 68 -8.56 -0.82 12.39
CA ALA A 68 -8.59 -2.24 12.68
C ALA A 68 -9.90 -2.59 13.39
N ARG A 69 -10.70 -3.47 12.78
CA ARG A 69 -11.99 -3.95 13.29
C ARG A 69 -11.99 -5.46 13.50
N ASP A 70 -11.41 -6.20 12.54
CA ASP A 70 -11.25 -7.64 12.63
C ASP A 70 -10.33 -8.02 13.79
N ALA A 71 -10.70 -9.03 14.55
CA ALA A 71 -9.97 -9.43 15.77
C ALA A 71 -8.53 -9.87 15.47
N ALA A 72 -8.29 -10.56 14.36
CA ALA A 72 -6.96 -11.02 13.99
C ALA A 72 -6.07 -9.86 13.52
N PHE A 73 -6.66 -8.90 12.78
CA PHE A 73 -5.92 -7.72 12.37
C PHE A 73 -5.64 -6.78 13.56
N ARG A 74 -6.59 -6.63 14.51
CA ARG A 74 -6.34 -5.91 15.78
C ARG A 74 -5.19 -6.52 16.57
N ALA A 75 -5.12 -7.84 16.64
CA ALA A 75 -4.00 -8.53 17.29
C ALA A 75 -2.66 -8.25 16.59
N GLU A 76 -2.65 -8.19 15.26
CA GLU A 76 -1.44 -7.83 14.50
C GLU A 76 -1.05 -6.37 14.73
N VAL A 77 -2.00 -5.43 14.73
CA VAL A 77 -1.75 -4.01 15.04
C VAL A 77 -1.20 -3.85 16.46
N ALA A 78 -1.73 -4.59 17.44
CA ALA A 78 -1.18 -4.59 18.79
C ALA A 78 0.29 -5.08 18.83
N ARG A 79 0.66 -6.06 18.01
CA ARG A 79 2.07 -6.49 17.86
C ARG A 79 2.93 -5.38 17.24
N TRP A 80 2.41 -4.63 16.27
CA TRP A 80 3.11 -3.49 15.69
C TRP A 80 3.31 -2.36 16.71
N GLN A 81 2.33 -2.13 17.58
CA GLN A 81 2.45 -1.16 18.68
C GLN A 81 3.50 -1.61 19.70
N GLN A 82 3.50 -2.89 20.08
CA GLN A 82 4.52 -3.46 20.99
C GLN A 82 5.95 -3.40 20.43
N ALA A 83 6.07 -3.36 19.11
CA ALA A 83 7.34 -3.23 18.40
C ALA A 83 7.69 -1.77 18.05
N ASP A 84 6.92 -0.79 18.52
CA ASP A 84 7.06 0.65 18.25
C ASP A 84 7.03 1.01 16.74
N VAL A 85 6.36 0.19 15.91
CA VAL A 85 6.25 0.43 14.47
C VAL A 85 4.88 0.91 14.03
N ALA A 86 3.90 0.98 14.94
CA ALA A 86 2.60 1.63 14.74
C ALA A 86 2.11 2.27 16.04
N ASP A 87 1.26 3.29 15.92
CA ASP A 87 0.63 3.94 17.07
C ASP A 87 -0.70 4.59 16.70
N LEU A 88 -1.48 4.98 17.69
CA LEU A 88 -2.71 5.74 17.53
C LEU A 88 -2.39 7.19 17.11
N TRP A 89 -3.09 7.67 16.13
CA TRP A 89 -3.09 9.08 15.76
C TRP A 89 -4.36 9.74 16.29
N ASP A 90 -4.24 10.37 17.45
CA ASP A 90 -5.31 11.13 18.10
C ASP A 90 -5.37 12.56 17.51
N ALA A 91 -5.89 12.64 16.29
CA ALA A 91 -5.94 13.87 15.52
C ALA A 91 -7.26 14.59 15.71
N ARG A 92 -7.20 15.91 15.84
CA ARG A 92 -8.38 16.78 15.70
C ARG A 92 -8.80 16.78 14.24
N LEU A 93 -9.92 16.16 13.95
CA LEU A 93 -10.46 16.05 12.61
C LEU A 93 -11.62 16.99 12.39
N ALA A 94 -11.78 17.42 11.14
CA ALA A 94 -12.91 18.22 10.69
C ALA A 94 -13.43 17.71 9.33
N SER A 95 -14.61 18.16 8.97
CA SER A 95 -15.13 18.13 7.61
C SER A 95 -15.36 19.55 7.11
N PHE A 96 -15.22 19.77 5.81
CA PHE A 96 -15.51 21.03 5.12
C PHE A 96 -16.52 20.75 4.02
N ASP A 97 -17.64 21.46 4.06
CA ASP A 97 -18.77 21.30 3.12
C ASP A 97 -18.73 22.25 1.92
N GLY A 98 -17.74 23.13 1.86
CA GLY A 98 -17.60 24.20 0.86
C GLY A 98 -17.86 25.59 1.43
N SER A 99 -18.43 25.69 2.63
CA SER A 99 -18.74 26.96 3.31
C SER A 99 -18.17 27.03 4.72
N ALA A 100 -18.22 25.94 5.48
CA ALA A 100 -17.83 25.90 6.88
C ALA A 100 -17.10 24.61 7.26
N PHE A 101 -16.24 24.73 8.29
CA PHE A 101 -15.63 23.57 8.95
C PHE A 101 -16.52 23.12 10.10
N ALA A 102 -16.73 21.81 10.20
CA ALA A 102 -17.38 21.17 11.32
C ALA A 102 -16.44 20.17 12.00
N PRO A 103 -16.23 20.20 13.32
CA PRO A 103 -15.45 19.19 14.03
C PRO A 103 -16.01 17.79 13.80
N LEU A 104 -15.15 16.83 13.57
CA LEU A 104 -15.53 15.43 13.35
C LEU A 104 -15.23 14.61 14.60
N HIS A 105 -16.27 14.34 15.40
CA HIS A 105 -16.17 13.46 16.57
C HIS A 105 -16.56 12.03 16.16
N THR A 106 -15.61 11.12 16.22
CA THR A 106 -15.84 9.72 15.87
C THR A 106 -15.04 8.82 16.81
N PRO A 107 -15.64 7.76 17.34
CA PRO A 107 -14.94 6.79 18.19
C PRO A 107 -13.98 5.89 17.42
N LEU A 108 -13.78 6.13 16.12
CA LEU A 108 -12.96 5.32 15.27
C LEU A 108 -11.48 5.52 15.59
N GLU A 109 -10.81 4.47 16.04
CA GLU A 109 -9.36 4.45 16.24
C GLU A 109 -8.66 4.52 14.87
N ARG A 110 -7.71 5.45 14.77
CA ARG A 110 -6.87 5.63 13.58
C ARG A 110 -5.43 5.33 13.93
N PHE A 111 -4.87 4.32 13.31
CA PHE A 111 -3.49 3.92 13.50
C PHE A 111 -2.63 4.45 12.35
N VAL A 112 -1.38 4.76 12.67
CA VAL A 112 -0.35 5.13 11.70
C VAL A 112 0.91 4.31 11.94
N GLY A 113 1.70 4.09 10.90
CA GLY A 113 3.04 3.55 11.08
C GLY A 113 3.96 4.56 11.78
N THR A 114 4.88 4.11 12.63
CA THR A 114 5.79 4.92 13.45
C THR A 114 7.23 4.47 13.25
N PRO A 115 8.20 5.36 12.97
CA PRO A 115 8.11 6.80 12.71
C PRO A 115 7.65 7.15 11.29
N ARG A 116 7.20 6.21 10.48
CA ARG A 116 6.74 6.38 9.09
C ARG A 116 5.62 5.40 8.80
N MET A 117 4.77 5.72 7.83
CA MET A 117 3.73 4.77 7.40
C MET A 117 4.32 3.46 6.85
N THR A 118 5.55 3.48 6.36
CA THR A 118 6.28 2.28 5.89
C THR A 118 6.75 1.35 7.02
N SER A 119 6.77 1.80 8.29
CA SER A 119 7.42 1.07 9.38
C SER A 119 6.83 -0.31 9.66
N PRO A 120 5.50 -0.54 9.67
CA PRO A 120 4.95 -1.88 9.83
C PRO A 120 5.40 -2.85 8.75
N ALA A 121 5.43 -2.40 7.48
CA ALA A 121 5.88 -3.24 6.37
C ALA A 121 7.38 -3.55 6.45
N ALA A 122 8.21 -2.58 6.84
CA ALA A 122 9.64 -2.79 7.04
C ALA A 122 9.89 -3.80 8.17
N TRP A 123 9.17 -3.70 9.28
CA TRP A 123 9.23 -4.65 10.39
C TRP A 123 8.80 -6.06 9.96
N LEU A 124 7.75 -6.18 9.15
CA LEU A 124 7.35 -7.46 8.59
C LEU A 124 8.47 -8.07 7.75
N VAL A 125 9.14 -7.30 6.87
CA VAL A 125 10.27 -7.81 6.05
C VAL A 125 11.44 -8.23 6.93
N GLN A 126 11.81 -7.45 7.93
CA GLN A 126 12.86 -7.82 8.88
C GLN A 126 12.56 -9.16 9.56
N ASN A 127 11.34 -9.34 10.04
CA ASN A 127 10.90 -10.60 10.66
C ASN A 127 10.86 -11.79 9.69
N LEU A 128 10.66 -11.56 8.37
CA LEU A 128 10.80 -12.62 7.37
C LEU A 128 12.24 -13.14 7.34
N GLY A 129 13.24 -12.22 7.29
CA GLY A 129 14.65 -12.59 7.25
C GLY A 129 15.14 -13.28 8.53
N GLU A 130 14.80 -12.74 9.69
CA GLU A 130 15.27 -13.24 11.00
C GLU A 130 14.71 -14.63 11.35
N ARG A 131 13.44 -14.89 11.02
CA ARG A 131 12.77 -16.15 11.37
C ARG A 131 12.97 -17.28 10.38
N ALA A 132 13.13 -16.95 9.11
CA ALA A 132 13.13 -17.94 8.06
C ALA A 132 14.54 -18.27 7.51
N GLY A 133 15.56 -17.46 7.78
CA GLY A 133 16.90 -17.67 7.27
C GLY A 133 16.90 -17.92 5.75
N ALA A 134 17.38 -19.09 5.32
CA ALA A 134 17.41 -19.48 3.92
C ALA A 134 16.03 -19.75 3.28
N SER A 135 14.96 -19.86 4.10
CA SER A 135 13.60 -20.12 3.61
C SER A 135 12.87 -18.86 3.14
N ALA A 136 13.44 -17.66 3.33
CA ALA A 136 12.88 -16.42 2.79
C ALA A 136 13.94 -15.67 1.97
N ARG A 137 13.55 -15.21 0.79
CA ARG A 137 14.35 -14.30 -0.04
C ARG A 137 13.51 -13.13 -0.48
N THR A 138 14.09 -11.93 -0.50
CA THR A 138 13.45 -10.72 -1.02
C THR A 138 14.27 -10.16 -2.17
N GLN A 139 13.61 -9.80 -3.26
CA GLN A 139 14.22 -9.17 -4.43
C GLN A 139 13.50 -7.86 -4.71
N TRP A 140 14.18 -6.76 -4.41
CA TRP A 140 13.73 -5.39 -4.69
C TRP A 140 14.10 -4.97 -6.11
N GLN A 141 13.47 -3.91 -6.60
CA GLN A 141 13.71 -3.36 -7.93
C GLN A 141 13.59 -4.46 -9.01
N THR A 142 12.58 -5.32 -8.84
CA THR A 142 12.34 -6.48 -9.70
C THR A 142 10.90 -6.42 -10.21
N THR A 143 10.75 -5.95 -11.45
CA THR A 143 9.46 -5.81 -12.12
C THR A 143 9.13 -7.10 -12.86
N VAL A 144 8.29 -7.94 -12.27
CA VAL A 144 7.81 -9.16 -12.93
C VAL A 144 6.92 -8.78 -14.11
N GLN A 145 7.29 -9.26 -15.30
CA GLN A 145 6.60 -8.96 -16.56
C GLN A 145 5.87 -10.16 -17.16
N ARG A 146 6.30 -11.37 -16.82
CA ARG A 146 5.72 -12.60 -17.39
C ARG A 146 5.80 -13.76 -16.42
N LEU A 147 4.73 -14.56 -16.42
CA LEU A 147 4.65 -15.86 -15.79
C LEU A 147 4.70 -16.92 -16.90
N GLY A 148 5.55 -17.93 -16.73
CA GLY A 148 5.65 -19.07 -17.63
C GLY A 148 5.24 -20.36 -16.92
N ARG A 149 4.40 -21.17 -17.54
CA ARG A 149 4.03 -22.47 -17.02
C ARG A 149 4.99 -23.53 -17.53
N HIS A 150 5.51 -24.35 -16.64
CA HIS A 150 6.28 -25.55 -16.94
C HIS A 150 5.55 -26.79 -16.38
N THR A 151 5.98 -27.98 -16.82
CA THR A 151 5.37 -29.26 -16.39
C THR A 151 5.27 -29.37 -14.88
N ASP A 152 6.31 -28.90 -14.17
CA ASP A 152 6.44 -29.10 -12.73
C ASP A 152 6.41 -27.78 -11.91
N GLY A 153 5.99 -26.67 -12.48
CA GLY A 153 5.99 -25.42 -11.76
C GLY A 153 5.92 -24.17 -12.62
N TRP A 154 6.37 -23.08 -12.05
CA TRP A 154 6.30 -21.75 -12.63
C TRP A 154 7.71 -21.17 -12.86
N ALA A 155 7.88 -20.47 -13.97
CA ALA A 155 9.01 -19.60 -14.23
C ALA A 155 8.58 -18.14 -14.20
N ILE A 156 9.45 -17.27 -13.71
CA ILE A 156 9.23 -15.82 -13.62
C ILE A 156 10.24 -15.11 -14.52
N THR A 157 9.75 -14.13 -15.27
CA THR A 157 10.60 -13.23 -16.05
C THR A 157 10.41 -11.81 -15.54
N SER A 158 11.48 -11.12 -15.19
CA SER A 158 11.47 -9.71 -14.80
C SER A 158 12.09 -8.81 -15.88
N ALA A 159 11.81 -7.52 -15.81
CA ALA A 159 12.38 -6.53 -16.72
C ALA A 159 13.90 -6.42 -16.55
N GLU A 160 14.36 -6.47 -15.32
CA GLU A 160 15.74 -6.15 -14.94
C GLU A 160 16.70 -7.35 -15.13
N GLN A 161 16.20 -8.58 -14.95
CA GLN A 161 17.06 -9.78 -14.94
C GLN A 161 16.68 -10.82 -16.01
N GLY A 162 15.59 -10.60 -16.75
CA GLY A 162 15.06 -11.60 -17.68
C GLY A 162 14.47 -12.81 -16.96
N LEU A 163 14.68 -13.99 -17.50
CA LEU A 163 14.21 -15.26 -16.91
C LEU A 163 15.00 -15.59 -15.65
N HIS A 164 14.29 -15.74 -14.52
CA HIS A 164 14.90 -16.20 -13.28
C HIS A 164 15.27 -17.68 -13.35
N PRO A 165 16.42 -18.06 -12.76
CA PRO A 165 16.90 -19.46 -12.85
C PRO A 165 16.06 -20.43 -12.01
N GLU A 166 15.34 -19.94 -11.02
CA GLU A 166 14.55 -20.74 -10.09
C GLU A 166 13.16 -21.03 -10.64
N GLN A 167 12.64 -22.20 -10.33
CA GLN A 167 11.26 -22.57 -10.58
C GLN A 167 10.46 -22.57 -9.28
N TYR A 168 9.19 -22.18 -9.36
CA TYR A 168 8.32 -22.01 -8.22
C TYR A 168 7.19 -23.04 -8.23
N GLY A 169 6.86 -23.57 -7.04
CA GLY A 169 5.75 -24.52 -6.87
C GLY A 169 4.39 -23.84 -6.96
N ALA A 170 4.32 -22.58 -6.58
CA ALA A 170 3.11 -21.74 -6.66
C ALA A 170 3.49 -20.28 -6.90
N VAL A 171 2.55 -19.49 -7.41
CA VAL A 171 2.68 -18.04 -7.61
C VAL A 171 1.52 -17.31 -6.95
N VAL A 172 1.84 -16.28 -6.21
CA VAL A 172 0.91 -15.35 -5.58
C VAL A 172 1.11 -13.95 -6.16
N LEU A 173 0.07 -13.36 -6.74
CA LEU A 173 0.06 -11.96 -7.17
C LEU A 173 -0.57 -11.08 -6.09
N ALA A 174 0.23 -10.26 -5.45
CA ALA A 174 -0.17 -9.30 -4.41
C ALA A 174 -0.02 -7.85 -4.92
N VAL A 175 -0.44 -7.63 -6.16
CA VAL A 175 -0.34 -6.35 -6.89
C VAL A 175 -1.74 -5.79 -7.19
N PRO A 176 -1.86 -4.50 -7.54
CA PRO A 176 -3.13 -3.91 -7.99
C PRO A 176 -3.76 -4.71 -9.13
N ALA A 177 -5.08 -4.79 -9.16
CA ALA A 177 -5.84 -5.56 -10.15
C ALA A 177 -5.44 -5.27 -11.61
N PRO A 178 -5.26 -3.99 -12.05
CA PRO A 178 -4.81 -3.69 -13.42
C PRO A 178 -3.37 -4.14 -13.72
N GLN A 179 -2.56 -4.42 -12.72
CA GLN A 179 -1.22 -4.99 -12.89
C GLN A 179 -1.24 -6.53 -12.87
N ALA A 180 -2.21 -7.13 -12.18
CA ALA A 180 -2.39 -8.60 -12.17
C ALA A 180 -2.96 -9.12 -13.49
N ALA A 181 -3.95 -8.43 -14.06
CA ALA A 181 -4.66 -8.88 -15.26
C ALA A 181 -3.73 -9.22 -16.44
N PRO A 182 -2.78 -8.38 -16.87
CA PRO A 182 -1.88 -8.70 -17.98
C PRO A 182 -0.91 -9.85 -17.67
N LEU A 183 -0.51 -10.05 -16.42
CA LEU A 183 0.31 -11.20 -16.01
C LEU A 183 -0.47 -12.51 -16.09
N LEU A 184 -1.76 -12.47 -15.83
CA LEU A 184 -2.64 -13.63 -15.81
C LEU A 184 -3.17 -13.99 -17.18
N ALA A 185 -3.40 -13.03 -18.06
CA ALA A 185 -4.06 -13.26 -19.35
C ALA A 185 -3.45 -14.41 -20.18
N PRO A 186 -2.12 -14.60 -20.26
CA PRO A 186 -1.54 -15.71 -21.01
C PRO A 186 -1.64 -17.08 -20.33
N VAL A 187 -1.86 -17.14 -19.01
CA VAL A 187 -1.70 -18.37 -18.21
C VAL A 187 -2.99 -18.76 -17.45
N SER A 188 -3.86 -17.80 -17.18
CA SER A 188 -5.14 -18.01 -16.47
C SER A 188 -6.16 -16.98 -16.92
N PRO A 189 -6.90 -17.22 -18.03
CA PRO A 189 -7.97 -16.31 -18.48
C PRO A 189 -9.03 -16.06 -17.39
N ALA A 190 -9.36 -17.06 -16.57
CA ALA A 190 -10.28 -16.92 -15.45
C ALA A 190 -9.77 -15.95 -14.39
N GLY A 191 -8.51 -16.08 -13.98
CA GLY A 191 -7.88 -15.15 -13.06
C GLY A 191 -7.76 -13.72 -13.63
N ALA A 192 -7.45 -13.61 -14.93
CA ALA A 192 -7.40 -12.33 -15.64
C ALA A 192 -8.78 -11.65 -15.65
N ALA A 193 -9.87 -12.40 -15.87
CA ALA A 193 -11.22 -11.87 -15.84
C ALA A 193 -11.61 -11.35 -14.44
N VAL A 194 -11.24 -12.06 -13.37
CA VAL A 194 -11.45 -11.59 -12.00
C VAL A 194 -10.69 -10.28 -11.74
N ALA A 195 -9.42 -10.20 -12.13
CA ALA A 195 -8.65 -8.97 -11.97
C ALA A 195 -9.23 -7.81 -12.80
N ALA A 196 -9.65 -8.06 -14.03
CA ALA A 196 -10.25 -7.05 -14.90
C ALA A 196 -11.63 -6.54 -14.39
N SER A 197 -12.34 -7.32 -13.57
CA SER A 197 -13.62 -6.92 -12.98
C SER A 197 -13.49 -5.98 -11.78
N ALA A 198 -12.27 -5.67 -11.32
CA ALA A 198 -11.99 -4.79 -10.20
C ALA A 198 -11.33 -3.48 -10.68
N PRO A 199 -12.11 -2.48 -11.14
CA PRO A 199 -11.56 -1.21 -11.58
C PRO A 199 -10.92 -0.48 -10.41
N MET A 200 -9.79 0.16 -10.68
CA MET A 200 -9.08 0.99 -9.71
C MET A 200 -8.99 2.42 -10.21
N ARG A 201 -9.18 3.35 -9.29
CA ARG A 201 -9.16 4.80 -9.53
C ARG A 201 -7.81 5.37 -9.12
N GLY A 202 -7.47 6.48 -9.73
CA GLY A 202 -6.27 7.21 -9.42
C GLY A 202 -6.42 8.22 -8.28
N SER A 203 -5.29 8.74 -7.80
CA SER A 203 -5.27 9.87 -6.88
C SER A 203 -3.96 10.65 -7.03
N TRP A 204 -4.07 11.97 -7.08
CA TRP A 204 -2.94 12.85 -6.90
C TRP A 204 -2.71 13.12 -5.41
N ALA A 205 -1.46 13.08 -5.01
CA ALA A 205 -0.99 13.42 -3.67
C ALA A 205 0.06 14.53 -3.79
N VAL A 206 -0.14 15.64 -3.08
CA VAL A 206 0.84 16.73 -3.00
C VAL A 206 1.31 16.85 -1.56
N MET A 207 2.60 16.69 -1.36
CA MET A 207 3.27 16.83 -0.08
C MET A 207 3.86 18.22 0.02
N LEU A 208 3.61 18.87 1.15
CA LEU A 208 4.01 20.26 1.41
C LEU A 208 4.95 20.32 2.61
N ARG A 209 5.92 21.23 2.54
CA ARG A 209 6.80 21.60 3.63
C ARG A 209 6.63 23.07 3.99
N TYR A 210 6.63 23.36 5.29
CA TYR A 210 6.53 24.72 5.83
C TYR A 210 7.72 25.02 6.74
N ALA A 211 8.03 26.33 6.90
CA ALA A 211 9.11 26.82 7.77
C ALA A 211 8.80 26.67 9.26
N ALA A 212 7.53 26.75 9.62
CA ALA A 212 7.05 26.71 10.98
C ALA A 212 5.69 26.00 11.05
N PRO A 213 5.29 25.50 12.24
CA PRO A 213 3.98 24.90 12.45
C PRO A 213 2.84 25.86 12.04
N LEU A 214 1.87 25.31 11.31
CA LEU A 214 0.68 26.07 10.91
C LEU A 214 -0.33 26.15 12.06
N ALA A 215 -0.91 27.33 12.24
CA ALA A 215 -1.97 27.57 13.23
C ALA A 215 -3.34 27.10 12.72
N MET A 216 -3.42 25.84 12.24
CA MET A 216 -4.68 25.24 11.81
C MET A 216 -5.40 24.60 13.01
N PRO A 217 -6.74 24.76 13.14
CA PRO A 217 -7.49 24.21 14.28
C PRO A 217 -7.67 22.68 14.21
N TRP A 218 -7.22 22.04 13.14
CA TRP A 218 -7.33 20.61 12.89
C TRP A 218 -6.03 20.04 12.34
N GLU A 219 -5.81 18.74 12.53
CA GLU A 219 -4.71 17.94 11.95
C GLU A 219 -5.15 17.18 10.69
N GLY A 220 -6.44 16.99 10.48
CA GLY A 220 -6.95 16.37 9.26
C GLY A 220 -8.34 16.89 8.93
N VAL A 221 -8.63 17.06 7.64
CA VAL A 221 -9.94 17.50 7.18
C VAL A 221 -10.40 16.72 5.96
N PHE A 222 -11.63 16.23 6.02
CA PHE A 222 -12.36 15.70 4.88
C PHE A 222 -13.01 16.86 4.12
N ILE A 223 -12.72 16.94 2.82
CA ILE A 223 -13.22 18.02 1.97
C ILE A 223 -14.20 17.42 0.97
N ASN A 224 -15.43 17.94 0.94
CA ASN A 224 -16.52 17.39 0.14
C ASN A 224 -16.79 18.23 -1.12
N THR A 225 -15.88 19.13 -1.47
CA THR A 225 -16.02 20.04 -2.62
C THR A 225 -14.67 20.42 -3.22
N GLY A 226 -14.66 20.78 -4.51
CA GLY A 226 -13.45 21.21 -5.22
C GLY A 226 -12.48 20.06 -5.52
N PRO A 227 -11.21 20.38 -5.80
CA PRO A 227 -10.22 19.38 -6.22
C PRO A 227 -9.68 18.54 -5.07
N LEU A 228 -9.78 19.00 -3.82
CA LEU A 228 -9.29 18.29 -2.63
C LEU A 228 -10.37 17.35 -2.06
N ARG A 229 -9.94 16.22 -1.53
CA ARG A 229 -10.78 15.29 -0.77
C ARG A 229 -10.32 15.13 0.67
N TRP A 230 -9.00 15.23 0.90
CA TRP A 230 -8.38 15.05 2.20
C TRP A 230 -7.14 15.90 2.34
N VAL A 231 -7.00 16.55 3.49
CA VAL A 231 -5.78 17.25 3.89
C VAL A 231 -5.36 16.76 5.25
N ALA A 232 -4.07 16.53 5.48
CA ALA A 232 -3.54 16.09 6.76
C ALA A 232 -2.20 16.74 7.10
N ARG A 233 -2.05 17.12 8.36
CA ARG A 233 -0.80 17.50 8.98
C ARG A 233 0.01 16.25 9.26
N ASP A 234 0.92 15.88 8.35
CA ASP A 234 1.72 14.67 8.48
C ASP A 234 2.65 14.72 9.70
N SER A 235 3.21 15.91 9.99
CA SER A 235 4.07 16.16 11.15
C SER A 235 3.36 16.00 12.51
N SER A 236 2.03 15.93 12.57
CA SER A 236 1.26 15.68 13.81
C SER A 236 1.19 14.20 14.19
N LYS A 237 1.55 13.30 13.27
CA LYS A 237 1.48 11.86 13.53
C LYS A 237 2.57 11.43 14.52
N PRO A 238 2.32 10.40 15.36
CA PRO A 238 3.31 9.87 16.30
C PRO A 238 4.64 9.54 15.64
N GLY A 239 5.74 9.87 16.33
CA GLY A 239 7.10 9.58 15.90
C GLY A 239 7.61 10.38 14.69
N ARG A 240 6.83 11.35 14.17
CA ARG A 240 7.31 12.26 13.11
C ARG A 240 8.24 13.29 13.72
N THR A 241 9.46 13.32 13.20
CA THR A 241 10.49 14.32 13.56
C THR A 241 10.87 15.07 12.30
N GLY A 242 11.20 16.36 12.43
CA GLY A 242 11.61 17.18 11.29
C GLY A 242 10.70 18.40 11.07
N PRO A 243 10.67 18.94 9.85
CA PRO A 243 9.90 20.14 9.54
C PRO A 243 8.40 19.90 9.57
N GLU A 244 7.66 20.99 9.59
CA GLU A 244 6.22 20.97 9.41
C GLU A 244 5.87 20.48 8.01
N THR A 245 5.10 19.39 7.93
CA THR A 245 4.70 18.77 6.67
C THR A 245 3.20 18.50 6.63
N TRP A 246 2.63 18.70 5.44
CA TRP A 246 1.24 18.47 5.15
C TRP A 246 1.07 17.66 3.89
N LEU A 247 0.01 16.88 3.83
CA LEU A 247 -0.40 16.15 2.65
C LEU A 247 -1.75 16.63 2.15
N LEU A 248 -1.84 16.78 0.83
CA LEU A 248 -3.07 17.03 0.10
C LEU A 248 -3.37 15.81 -0.76
N HIS A 249 -4.54 15.19 -0.61
CA HIS A 249 -5.09 14.23 -1.56
C HIS A 249 -6.17 14.90 -2.39
N ALA A 250 -6.04 14.81 -3.70
CA ALA A 250 -7.10 15.23 -4.61
C ALA A 250 -8.30 14.29 -4.53
N SER A 251 -9.49 14.80 -4.90
CA SER A 251 -10.67 13.96 -5.06
C SER A 251 -10.46 12.95 -6.19
N THR A 252 -11.17 11.83 -6.13
CA THR A 252 -11.04 10.76 -7.11
C THR A 252 -11.47 11.23 -8.50
N GLU A 253 -12.60 11.94 -8.57
CA GLU A 253 -13.16 12.48 -9.82
C GLU A 253 -12.21 13.49 -10.47
N TRP A 254 -11.67 14.40 -9.65
CA TRP A 254 -10.69 15.38 -10.14
C TRP A 254 -9.39 14.68 -10.57
N SER A 255 -8.92 13.72 -9.79
CA SER A 255 -7.69 12.97 -10.11
C SER A 255 -7.80 12.21 -11.43
N ASP A 256 -8.92 11.55 -11.69
CA ASP A 256 -9.13 10.81 -12.94
C ASP A 256 -9.19 11.74 -14.15
N ALA A 257 -9.85 12.90 -14.02
CA ALA A 257 -9.90 13.90 -15.09
C ALA A 257 -8.53 14.53 -15.39
N HIS A 258 -7.62 14.55 -14.41
CA HIS A 258 -6.29 15.17 -14.49
C HIS A 258 -5.15 14.16 -14.37
N MET A 259 -5.41 12.86 -14.64
CA MET A 259 -4.44 11.78 -14.40
C MET A 259 -3.17 11.92 -15.24
N GLU A 260 -3.26 12.50 -16.42
CA GLU A 260 -2.13 12.66 -17.34
C GLU A 260 -1.56 14.09 -17.34
N ASP A 261 -2.10 14.97 -16.50
CA ASP A 261 -1.62 16.36 -16.42
C ASP A 261 -0.20 16.43 -15.85
N ASP A 262 0.44 17.55 -16.11
CA ASP A 262 1.75 17.85 -15.58
C ASP A 262 1.73 18.01 -14.05
N ALA A 263 2.75 17.46 -13.39
CA ALA A 263 2.81 17.42 -11.93
C ALA A 263 2.89 18.83 -11.30
N ASP A 264 3.54 19.80 -11.97
CA ASP A 264 3.66 21.15 -11.43
C ASP A 264 2.34 21.91 -11.59
N ALA A 265 1.62 21.69 -12.68
CA ALA A 265 0.27 22.24 -12.88
C ALA A 265 -0.71 21.71 -11.83
N VAL A 266 -0.71 20.38 -11.58
CA VAL A 266 -1.50 19.74 -10.52
C VAL A 266 -1.14 20.30 -9.15
N THR A 267 0.15 20.44 -8.87
CA THR A 267 0.65 20.98 -7.59
C THR A 267 0.12 22.39 -7.35
N ALA A 268 0.18 23.25 -8.37
CA ALA A 268 -0.30 24.64 -8.27
C ALA A 268 -1.80 24.72 -7.95
N VAL A 269 -2.62 23.87 -8.60
CA VAL A 269 -4.08 23.82 -8.36
C VAL A 269 -4.39 23.36 -6.94
N LEU A 270 -3.74 22.27 -6.46
CA LEU A 270 -4.02 21.72 -5.14
C LEU A 270 -3.50 22.63 -4.01
N ILE A 271 -2.36 23.32 -4.22
CA ILE A 271 -1.89 24.35 -3.28
C ILE A 271 -2.87 25.52 -3.23
N ALA A 272 -3.33 26.03 -4.37
CA ALA A 272 -4.30 27.12 -4.41
C ALA A 272 -5.60 26.74 -3.65
N ALA A 273 -6.08 25.51 -3.81
CA ALA A 273 -7.22 25.02 -3.06
C ALA A 273 -6.96 24.95 -1.54
N PHE A 274 -5.75 24.59 -1.12
CA PHE A 274 -5.39 24.56 0.31
C PHE A 274 -5.21 25.98 0.88
N VAL A 275 -4.64 26.89 0.10
CA VAL A 275 -4.54 28.32 0.48
C VAL A 275 -5.94 28.93 0.65
N ALA A 276 -6.89 28.58 -0.18
CA ALA A 276 -8.30 29.02 -0.05
C ALA A 276 -8.96 28.52 1.26
N LEU A 277 -8.43 27.44 1.88
CA LEU A 277 -8.86 26.97 3.21
C LEU A 277 -8.12 27.67 4.37
N GLY A 278 -7.30 28.70 4.09
CA GLY A 278 -6.60 29.51 5.08
C GLY A 278 -5.14 29.14 5.33
N ALA A 279 -4.57 28.19 4.60
CA ALA A 279 -3.15 27.85 4.71
C ALA A 279 -2.27 28.91 4.01
N PRO A 280 -1.06 29.20 4.51
CA PRO A 280 -0.09 30.00 3.77
C PRO A 280 0.52 29.21 2.61
N ALA A 281 1.24 29.89 1.73
CA ALA A 281 2.05 29.24 0.71
C ALA A 281 3.16 28.36 1.35
N PRO A 282 3.41 27.14 0.84
CA PRO A 282 4.47 26.28 1.35
C PRO A 282 5.87 26.74 0.89
N LEU A 283 6.91 26.33 1.63
CA LEU A 283 8.31 26.50 1.21
C LEU A 283 8.69 25.57 0.06
N ALA A 284 8.19 24.35 0.09
CA ALA A 284 8.46 23.34 -0.92
C ALA A 284 7.24 22.43 -1.08
N ALA A 285 7.10 21.89 -2.27
CA ALA A 285 6.07 20.93 -2.61
C ALA A 285 6.63 19.83 -3.51
N THR A 286 6.03 18.65 -3.45
CA THR A 286 6.28 17.58 -4.41
C THR A 286 5.02 16.77 -4.62
N ALA A 287 4.72 16.45 -5.88
CA ALA A 287 3.55 15.67 -6.24
C ALA A 287 3.89 14.20 -6.47
N HIS A 288 2.90 13.35 -6.27
CA HIS A 288 2.95 11.94 -6.65
C HIS A 288 1.62 11.53 -7.28
N ARG A 289 1.69 10.84 -8.40
CA ARG A 289 0.55 10.31 -9.13
C ARG A 289 0.36 8.83 -8.81
N TRP A 290 -0.67 8.52 -8.06
CA TRP A 290 -1.13 7.15 -7.82
C TRP A 290 -2.08 6.71 -8.93
N ARG A 291 -1.63 5.88 -9.86
CA ARG A 291 -2.51 5.37 -10.93
C ARG A 291 -3.52 4.34 -10.43
N TYR A 292 -3.20 3.64 -9.34
CA TYR A 292 -4.01 2.58 -8.74
C TYR A 292 -4.13 2.82 -7.23
N ALA A 293 -4.76 3.93 -6.86
CA ALA A 293 -4.83 4.39 -5.48
C ALA A 293 -5.90 3.63 -4.69
N ASP A 294 -7.08 3.50 -5.24
CA ASP A 294 -8.26 2.99 -4.56
C ASP A 294 -9.05 2.05 -5.47
N SER A 295 -9.75 1.09 -4.90
CA SER A 295 -10.70 0.25 -5.63
C SER A 295 -12.08 0.90 -5.53
N GLU A 296 -12.71 1.18 -6.66
CA GLU A 296 -14.03 1.81 -6.71
C GLU A 296 -15.09 0.91 -6.06
N SER A 297 -15.04 -0.38 -6.37
CA SER A 297 -15.92 -1.39 -5.83
C SER A 297 -15.11 -2.65 -5.53
N PRO A 298 -14.52 -2.76 -4.33
CA PRO A 298 -13.77 -3.95 -3.96
C PRO A 298 -14.62 -5.20 -4.06
N LEU A 299 -14.04 -6.26 -4.59
CA LEU A 299 -14.70 -7.56 -4.65
C LEU A 299 -14.80 -8.15 -3.23
N ALA A 300 -15.84 -8.95 -2.97
CA ALA A 300 -16.02 -9.62 -1.68
C ALA A 300 -15.58 -11.10 -1.75
N LEU A 301 -14.43 -11.38 -2.39
CA LEU A 301 -13.90 -12.74 -2.57
C LEU A 301 -12.93 -13.14 -1.44
N GLY A 302 -12.45 -12.18 -0.66
CA GLY A 302 -11.36 -12.38 0.29
C GLY A 302 -10.01 -12.56 -0.40
N SER A 303 -9.87 -13.59 -1.22
CA SER A 303 -8.73 -13.88 -2.10
C SER A 303 -9.21 -14.73 -3.28
N TRP A 304 -8.33 -14.95 -4.26
CA TRP A 304 -8.62 -15.85 -5.38
C TRP A 304 -7.50 -16.89 -5.51
N TRP A 305 -7.86 -18.17 -5.71
CA TRP A 305 -6.92 -19.28 -5.84
C TRP A 305 -7.40 -20.30 -6.88
N ASP A 306 -6.51 -20.67 -7.78
CA ASP A 306 -6.68 -21.81 -8.68
C ASP A 306 -5.72 -22.93 -8.25
N ALA A 307 -6.27 -23.95 -7.60
CA ALA A 307 -5.49 -25.07 -7.08
C ALA A 307 -4.84 -25.91 -8.21
N SER A 308 -5.47 -26.00 -9.38
CA SER A 308 -4.95 -26.76 -10.50
C SER A 308 -3.72 -26.12 -11.13
N LEU A 309 -3.67 -24.80 -11.11
CA LEU A 309 -2.53 -24.00 -11.56
C LEU A 309 -1.54 -23.71 -10.43
N ARG A 310 -1.95 -23.80 -9.16
CA ARG A 310 -1.21 -23.29 -7.99
C ARG A 310 -0.86 -21.82 -8.15
N LEU A 311 -1.88 -21.04 -8.51
CA LEU A 311 -1.79 -19.62 -8.83
C LEU A 311 -2.87 -18.87 -8.08
N GLY A 312 -2.51 -17.76 -7.43
CA GLY A 312 -3.48 -16.98 -6.66
C GLY A 312 -3.25 -15.48 -6.67
N MET A 313 -4.27 -14.76 -6.17
CA MET A 313 -4.24 -13.31 -5.99
C MET A 313 -4.71 -12.93 -4.59
N CYS A 314 -4.04 -11.96 -3.99
CA CYS A 314 -4.50 -11.28 -2.78
C CYS A 314 -4.32 -9.76 -2.91
N GLY A 315 -5.16 -9.03 -2.22
CA GLY A 315 -5.13 -7.57 -2.24
C GLY A 315 -6.40 -7.00 -1.58
N ASP A 316 -6.32 -5.73 -1.20
CA ASP A 316 -7.48 -5.00 -0.68
C ASP A 316 -8.65 -4.95 -1.67
N TRP A 317 -8.35 -4.87 -2.96
CA TRP A 317 -9.35 -4.87 -4.03
C TRP A 317 -10.19 -6.18 -4.10
N LEU A 318 -9.69 -7.26 -3.51
CA LEU A 318 -10.43 -8.52 -3.32
C LEU A 318 -11.21 -8.56 -2.00
N ASN A 319 -10.94 -7.64 -1.06
CA ASN A 319 -11.46 -7.71 0.31
C ASN A 319 -11.60 -6.31 0.97
N GLY A 320 -12.59 -5.54 0.56
CA GLY A 320 -13.03 -4.33 1.25
C GLY A 320 -12.18 -3.06 1.06
N GLY A 321 -11.12 -3.06 0.25
CA GLY A 321 -10.42 -1.85 -0.20
C GLY A 321 -9.59 -1.09 0.85
N LYS A 322 -9.26 -1.68 2.01
CA LYS A 322 -8.54 -1.04 3.12
C LYS A 322 -7.29 -1.84 3.52
N ALA A 323 -6.45 -1.24 4.36
CA ALA A 323 -5.26 -1.93 4.91
C ALA A 323 -5.64 -3.25 5.61
N GLU A 324 -6.70 -3.25 6.40
CA GLU A 324 -7.26 -4.45 7.03
C GLU A 324 -7.63 -5.50 5.99
N GLY A 325 -8.38 -5.11 4.96
CA GLY A 325 -8.77 -6.00 3.86
C GLY A 325 -7.56 -6.58 3.12
N ALA A 326 -6.52 -5.77 2.88
CA ALA A 326 -5.28 -6.24 2.29
C ALA A 326 -4.59 -7.32 3.13
N TRP A 327 -4.47 -7.08 4.45
CA TRP A 327 -3.83 -8.03 5.37
C TRP A 327 -4.62 -9.34 5.47
N LEU A 328 -5.93 -9.27 5.64
CA LEU A 328 -6.82 -10.42 5.70
C LEU A 328 -6.80 -11.24 4.39
N SER A 329 -6.80 -10.55 3.25
CA SER A 329 -6.72 -11.19 1.93
C SER A 329 -5.45 -12.01 1.76
N GLY A 330 -4.30 -11.49 2.21
CA GLY A 330 -3.03 -12.22 2.18
C GLY A 330 -3.08 -13.48 3.03
N ARG A 331 -3.66 -13.41 4.23
CA ARG A 331 -3.81 -14.57 5.12
C ARG A 331 -4.77 -15.62 4.56
N ALA A 332 -5.89 -15.18 3.98
CA ALA A 332 -6.86 -16.07 3.36
C ALA A 332 -6.24 -16.86 2.20
N LEU A 333 -5.46 -16.18 1.35
CA LEU A 333 -4.76 -16.85 0.25
C LEU A 333 -3.71 -17.85 0.76
N ALA A 334 -2.94 -17.50 1.77
CA ALA A 334 -1.96 -18.42 2.35
C ALA A 334 -2.62 -19.70 2.88
N GLN A 335 -3.80 -19.62 3.48
CA GLN A 335 -4.56 -20.80 3.92
C GLN A 335 -4.98 -21.69 2.73
N GLN A 336 -5.41 -21.08 1.61
CA GLN A 336 -5.75 -21.85 0.40
C GLN A 336 -4.53 -22.54 -0.22
N VAL A 337 -3.37 -21.89 -0.23
CA VAL A 337 -2.11 -22.49 -0.71
C VAL A 337 -1.69 -23.68 0.17
N GLN A 338 -1.90 -23.61 1.48
CA GLN A 338 -1.56 -24.68 2.42
C GLN A 338 -2.49 -25.89 2.29
N ALA A 339 -3.73 -25.69 1.90
CA ALA A 339 -4.74 -26.74 1.77
C ALA A 339 -4.65 -27.48 0.42
N ALA A 340 -3.84 -27.01 -0.53
CA ALA A 340 -3.66 -27.56 -1.88
C ALA A 340 -2.37 -28.37 -2.03
#